data_2c79333a912371fc85c7c7bf24011b60
#
_entry.id   2c79333a912371fc85c7c7bf24011b60
#
_cell.length_a   1.000
_cell.length_b   1.000
_cell.length_c   1.000
_cell.angle_alpha   90.00
_cell.angle_beta   90.00
_cell.angle_gamma   90.00
#
_symmetry.space_group_name_H-M   'P 1'
#
loop_
_entity.id
_entity.type
_entity.pdbx_description
1 polymer ?
#
loop_
_entity_poly.entity_id
_entity_poly.type
_entity_poly.pdbx_seq_one_letter_code
_entity_poly.pdbx_strand_id
1 'polypeptide(L)'
;RQSLFTVTSFATTTGFTVLDHTSFPTYLPQLLIFIGMIGACAGSTAGGFKAIRGLVLLNHARRELKKLIHPNLVLPLKIGKKKINSEVADSVWGFLTVYLLTFLVGSFILMGQGIDTETAFSAIAACLNNLGPGLGEVAYNYAGMDAFTKVLLAFVMILGRLEIYTCLLYTSDAADDF
;
A
#
# COMPACT_ATOMS: atom_id res chain seq x y z
N ARG A 1 2.23 8.04 25.62
CA ARG A 1 3.54 7.57 25.11
C ARG A 1 3.38 6.30 24.26
N GLN A 2 2.69 5.29 24.80
CA GLN A 2 2.50 4.00 24.12
C GLN A 2 1.70 4.14 22.81
N SER A 3 0.60 4.92 22.81
CA SER A 3 -0.20 5.19 21.62
C SER A 3 0.59 5.92 20.52
N LEU A 4 1.44 6.88 20.92
CA LEU A 4 2.32 7.57 19.99
C LEU A 4 3.31 6.59 19.34
N PHE A 5 3.91 5.72 20.14
CA PHE A 5 4.83 4.70 19.64
C PHE A 5 4.15 3.78 18.63
N THR A 6 2.95 3.28 18.96
CA THR A 6 2.19 2.38 18.07
C THR A 6 1.85 3.08 16.75
N VAL A 7 1.30 4.31 16.80
CA VAL A 7 0.96 5.07 15.58
C VAL A 7 2.22 5.35 14.73
N THR A 8 3.33 5.73 15.36
CA THR A 8 4.58 5.99 14.64
C THR A 8 5.12 4.71 14.00
N SER A 9 5.08 3.58 14.71
CA SER A 9 5.53 2.28 14.22
C SER A 9 4.74 1.82 12.99
N PHE A 10 3.42 1.99 13.00
CA PHE A 10 2.57 1.69 11.85
C PHE A 10 2.74 2.68 10.70
N ALA A 11 2.81 3.98 10.98
CA ALA A 11 2.99 5.01 9.97
C ALA A 11 4.33 4.93 9.24
N THR A 12 5.39 4.49 9.93
CA THR A 12 6.72 4.30 9.33
C THR A 12 6.94 2.88 8.77
N THR A 13 5.92 2.02 8.82
CA THR A 13 5.99 0.60 8.44
C THR A 13 7.11 -0.16 9.15
N THR A 14 7.41 0.20 10.40
CA THR A 14 8.42 -0.47 11.24
C THR A 14 7.87 -1.75 11.86
N GLY A 15 6.59 -1.77 12.24
CA GLY A 15 5.86 -2.96 12.70
C GLY A 15 6.15 -3.41 14.14
N PHE A 16 6.95 -2.70 14.92
CA PHE A 16 7.13 -3.03 16.34
C PHE A 16 5.90 -2.63 17.14
N THR A 17 5.39 -3.56 17.95
CA THR A 17 4.28 -3.35 18.88
C THR A 17 4.71 -3.57 20.31
N VAL A 18 4.41 -2.64 21.19
CA VAL A 18 4.64 -2.75 22.64
C VAL A 18 3.36 -3.11 23.37
N LEU A 19 2.22 -2.63 22.81
CA LEU A 19 0.89 -2.93 23.30
C LEU A 19 0.21 -3.92 22.39
N ASP A 20 -0.67 -4.71 22.97
CA ASP A 20 -1.60 -5.52 22.23
C ASP A 20 -2.57 -4.62 21.45
N HIS A 21 -2.29 -4.43 20.16
CA HIS A 21 -3.11 -3.59 19.30
C HIS A 21 -4.49 -4.19 19.02
N THR A 22 -4.67 -5.49 19.27
CA THR A 22 -5.97 -6.16 19.12
C THR A 22 -6.92 -5.83 20.28
N SER A 23 -6.39 -5.38 21.43
CA SER A 23 -7.18 -4.95 22.58
C SER A 23 -7.81 -3.56 22.44
N PHE A 24 -7.45 -2.81 21.38
CA PHE A 24 -8.03 -1.52 21.10
C PHE A 24 -9.49 -1.63 20.60
N PRO A 25 -10.31 -0.56 20.72
CA PRO A 25 -11.65 -0.55 20.13
C PRO A 25 -11.61 -0.96 18.66
N THR A 26 -12.60 -1.73 18.22
CA THR A 26 -12.66 -2.48 16.94
C THR A 26 -12.20 -1.70 15.69
N TYR A 27 -12.42 -0.40 15.63
CA TYR A 27 -12.04 0.42 14.46
C TYR A 27 -10.58 0.88 14.47
N LEU A 28 -9.92 0.94 15.65
CA LEU A 28 -8.55 1.45 15.76
C LEU A 28 -7.51 0.53 15.11
N PRO A 29 -7.55 -0.79 15.29
CA PRO A 29 -6.62 -1.69 14.60
C PRO A 29 -6.72 -1.58 13.08
N GLN A 30 -7.93 -1.52 12.51
CA GLN A 30 -8.13 -1.33 11.08
C GLN A 30 -7.56 0.03 10.63
N LEU A 31 -7.80 1.09 11.40
CA LEU A 31 -7.28 2.43 11.10
C LEU A 31 -5.75 2.45 11.11
N LEU A 32 -5.10 1.73 12.03
CA LEU A 32 -3.64 1.60 12.06
C LEU A 32 -3.10 0.93 10.80
N ILE A 33 -3.75 -0.13 10.31
CA ILE A 33 -3.37 -0.77 9.04
C ILE A 33 -3.54 0.21 7.88
N PHE A 34 -4.64 0.96 7.81
CA PHE A 34 -4.84 1.98 6.77
C PHE A 34 -3.77 3.07 6.81
N ILE A 35 -3.36 3.52 7.99
CA ILE A 35 -2.24 4.47 8.13
C ILE A 35 -0.95 3.85 7.58
N GLY A 36 -0.68 2.58 7.89
CA GLY A 36 0.46 1.85 7.33
C GLY A 36 0.41 1.71 5.81
N MET A 37 -0.78 1.51 5.23
CA MET A 37 -0.97 1.44 3.78
C MET A 37 -0.65 2.76 3.07
N ILE A 38 -0.95 3.91 3.67
CA ILE A 38 -0.59 5.23 3.13
C ILE A 38 0.94 5.36 3.08
N GLY A 39 1.63 4.75 4.04
CA GLY A 39 3.08 4.66 4.07
C GLY A 39 3.80 5.97 4.37
N ALA A 40 5.12 5.89 4.35
CA ALA A 40 6.02 7.00 4.68
C ALA A 40 6.29 7.95 3.50
N CYS A 41 7.30 8.83 3.67
CA CYS A 41 7.69 9.84 2.69
C CYS A 41 8.25 9.24 1.38
N ALA A 42 8.22 10.03 0.31
CA ALA A 42 8.63 9.64 -1.05
C ALA A 42 10.06 9.08 -1.17
N GLY A 43 10.99 9.55 -0.35
CA GLY A 43 12.38 9.09 -0.36
C GLY A 43 12.69 7.98 0.64
N SER A 44 11.67 7.46 1.34
CA SER A 44 11.85 6.39 2.32
C SER A 44 11.84 5.02 1.65
N THR A 45 12.65 4.09 2.20
CA THR A 45 12.62 2.67 1.84
C THR A 45 11.42 1.91 2.46
N ALA A 46 10.54 2.61 3.19
CA ALA A 46 9.33 2.05 3.75
C ALA A 46 8.39 1.52 2.65
N GLY A 47 7.68 0.45 2.94
CA GLY A 47 6.64 -0.10 2.06
C GLY A 47 5.44 0.83 1.92
N GLY A 48 4.40 0.37 1.24
CA GLY A 48 3.15 1.09 1.10
C GLY A 48 3.05 2.00 -0.12
N PHE A 49 1.89 2.64 -0.24
CA PHE A 49 1.50 3.44 -1.40
C PHE A 49 2.29 4.75 -1.56
N LYS A 50 2.94 5.23 -0.49
CA LYS A 50 3.66 6.52 -0.33
C LYS A 50 2.74 7.74 -0.45
N ALA A 51 2.77 8.59 0.57
CA ALA A 51 1.91 9.78 0.69
C ALA A 51 1.99 10.73 -0.52
N ILE A 52 3.17 10.84 -1.17
CA ILE A 52 3.34 11.69 -2.36
C ILE A 52 2.50 11.20 -3.54
N ARG A 53 2.40 9.89 -3.77
CA ARG A 53 1.56 9.32 -4.83
C ARG A 53 0.08 9.61 -4.58
N GLY A 54 -0.35 9.52 -3.31
CA GLY A 54 -1.70 9.92 -2.91
C GLY A 54 -2.01 11.40 -3.23
N LEU A 55 -1.06 12.30 -2.98
CA LEU A 55 -1.21 13.71 -3.32
C LEU A 55 -1.28 13.95 -4.84
N VAL A 56 -0.48 13.23 -5.64
CA VAL A 56 -0.56 13.28 -7.10
C VAL A 56 -1.95 12.87 -7.58
N LEU A 57 -2.44 11.72 -7.11
CA LEU A 57 -3.77 11.21 -7.47
C LEU A 57 -4.90 12.16 -7.05
N LEU A 58 -4.84 12.70 -5.84
CA LEU A 58 -5.86 13.64 -5.35
C LEU A 58 -5.90 14.91 -6.21
N ASN A 59 -4.72 15.45 -6.57
CA ASN A 59 -4.65 16.63 -7.43
C ASN A 59 -5.10 16.31 -8.86
N HIS A 60 -4.77 15.12 -9.38
CA HIS A 60 -5.24 14.67 -10.68
C HIS A 60 -6.77 14.50 -10.67
N ALA A 61 -7.33 13.84 -9.67
CA ALA A 61 -8.77 13.67 -9.53
C ALA A 61 -9.51 15.04 -9.44
N ARG A 62 -8.96 15.97 -8.64
CA ARG A 62 -9.51 17.35 -8.57
C ARG A 62 -9.46 18.08 -9.90
N ARG A 63 -8.39 17.87 -10.68
CA ARG A 63 -8.27 18.45 -12.03
C ARG A 63 -9.30 17.87 -12.97
N GLU A 64 -9.50 16.56 -12.99
CA GLU A 64 -10.49 15.91 -13.84
C GLU A 64 -11.92 16.32 -13.46
N LEU A 65 -12.25 16.40 -12.17
CA LEU A 65 -13.53 16.93 -11.72
C LEU A 65 -13.79 18.39 -12.21
N LYS A 66 -12.74 19.24 -12.18
CA LYS A 66 -12.87 20.62 -12.69
C LYS A 66 -13.04 20.66 -14.20
N LYS A 67 -12.41 19.75 -14.95
CA LYS A 67 -12.61 19.65 -16.40
C LYS A 67 -14.03 19.19 -16.77
N LEU A 68 -14.67 18.35 -15.96
CA LEU A 68 -16.08 17.98 -16.16
C LEU A 68 -17.02 19.19 -16.08
N ILE A 69 -16.70 20.16 -15.21
CA ILE A 69 -17.48 21.39 -15.06
C ILE A 69 -17.11 22.41 -16.15
N HIS A 70 -15.83 22.51 -16.51
CA HIS A 70 -15.29 23.45 -17.49
C HIS A 70 -14.39 22.74 -18.50
N PRO A 71 -14.93 22.19 -19.60
CA PRO A 71 -14.18 21.33 -20.54
C PRO A 71 -12.94 21.99 -21.18
N ASN A 72 -13.01 23.30 -21.41
CA ASN A 72 -11.94 24.08 -22.05
C ASN A 72 -10.85 24.57 -21.07
N LEU A 73 -10.91 24.19 -19.80
CA LEU A 73 -9.98 24.65 -18.78
C LEU A 73 -8.65 23.90 -18.85
N VAL A 74 -7.57 24.60 -19.19
CA VAL A 74 -6.21 24.06 -19.18
C VAL A 74 -5.59 24.29 -17.81
N LEU A 75 -5.62 23.26 -16.97
CA LEU A 75 -5.01 23.28 -15.64
C LEU A 75 -3.70 22.48 -15.64
N PRO A 76 -2.55 23.12 -15.36
CA PRO A 76 -1.30 22.39 -15.15
C PRO A 76 -1.39 21.61 -13.83
N LEU A 77 -0.96 20.33 -13.85
CA LEU A 77 -0.81 19.54 -12.64
C LEU A 77 0.36 20.11 -11.83
N LYS A 78 0.10 20.55 -10.60
CA LYS A 78 1.13 21.14 -9.73
C LYS A 78 1.14 20.44 -8.38
N ILE A 79 2.32 20.13 -7.85
CA ILE A 79 2.53 19.80 -6.44
C ILE A 79 3.42 20.88 -5.85
N GLY A 80 2.86 21.70 -4.96
CA GLY A 80 3.52 22.90 -4.47
C GLY A 80 3.85 23.87 -5.61
N LYS A 81 5.15 24.16 -5.80
CA LYS A 81 5.63 25.07 -6.88
C LYS A 81 6.05 24.34 -8.17
N LYS A 82 6.17 23.00 -8.16
CA LYS A 82 6.60 22.23 -9.34
C LYS A 82 5.43 21.79 -10.21
N LYS A 83 5.55 21.99 -11.52
CA LYS A 83 4.66 21.37 -12.52
C LYS A 83 5.04 19.90 -12.65
N ILE A 84 4.06 19.03 -12.73
CA ILE A 84 4.23 17.58 -12.93
C ILE A 84 3.74 17.26 -14.34
N ASN A 85 4.51 16.46 -15.07
CA ASN A 85 4.10 15.93 -16.37
C ASN A 85 2.92 14.98 -16.19
N SER A 86 2.07 14.88 -17.21
CA SER A 86 0.96 13.92 -17.25
C SER A 86 1.46 12.47 -17.14
N GLU A 87 2.59 12.14 -17.74
CA GLU A 87 3.23 10.83 -17.69
C GLU A 87 3.47 10.31 -16.25
N VAL A 88 3.88 11.21 -15.33
CA VAL A 88 4.05 10.85 -13.92
C VAL A 88 2.70 10.50 -13.27
N ALA A 89 1.63 11.20 -13.62
CA ALA A 89 0.30 10.89 -13.11
C ALA A 89 -0.19 9.54 -13.64
N ASP A 90 0.04 9.24 -14.92
CA ASP A 90 -0.32 7.97 -15.56
C ASP A 90 0.45 6.80 -14.93
N SER A 91 1.75 6.99 -14.67
CA SER A 91 2.57 6.00 -13.95
C SER A 91 2.06 5.73 -12.53
N VAL A 92 1.62 6.76 -11.81
CA VAL A 92 1.03 6.58 -10.47
C VAL A 92 -0.32 5.86 -10.53
N TRP A 93 -1.13 6.11 -11.56
CA TRP A 93 -2.37 5.35 -11.79
C TRP A 93 -2.09 3.87 -12.10
N GLY A 94 -1.12 3.59 -12.95
CA GLY A 94 -0.67 2.23 -13.25
C GLY A 94 -0.24 1.50 -11.98
N PHE A 95 0.59 2.14 -11.14
CA PHE A 95 1.00 1.57 -9.86
C PHE A 95 -0.19 1.28 -8.93
N LEU A 96 -1.14 2.23 -8.79
CA LEU A 96 -2.32 2.04 -7.95
C LEU A 96 -3.16 0.84 -8.43
N THR A 97 -3.33 0.71 -9.74
CA THR A 97 -4.09 -0.40 -10.33
C THR A 97 -3.47 -1.74 -9.99
N VAL A 98 -2.15 -1.90 -10.20
CA VAL A 98 -1.43 -3.13 -9.90
C VAL A 98 -1.42 -3.42 -8.38
N TYR A 99 -1.24 -2.39 -7.56
CA TYR A 99 -1.28 -2.50 -6.11
C TYR A 99 -2.64 -3.02 -5.61
N LEU A 100 -3.74 -2.41 -6.06
CA LEU A 100 -5.10 -2.84 -5.70
C LEU A 100 -5.42 -4.23 -6.23
N LEU A 101 -5.00 -4.55 -7.45
CA LEU A 101 -5.21 -5.86 -8.04
C LEU A 101 -4.47 -6.93 -7.23
N THR A 102 -3.22 -6.71 -6.89
CA THR A 102 -2.43 -7.64 -6.05
C THR A 102 -3.07 -7.81 -4.68
N PHE A 103 -3.54 -6.70 -4.08
CA PHE A 103 -4.24 -6.73 -2.79
C PHE A 103 -5.51 -7.57 -2.85
N LEU A 104 -6.37 -7.33 -3.85
CA LEU A 104 -7.64 -8.06 -4.01
C LEU A 104 -7.41 -9.53 -4.34
N VAL A 105 -6.58 -9.82 -5.34
CA VAL A 105 -6.30 -11.21 -5.75
C VAL A 105 -5.68 -12.00 -4.61
N GLY A 106 -4.69 -11.44 -3.92
CA GLY A 106 -4.08 -12.08 -2.74
C GLY A 106 -5.10 -12.37 -1.64
N SER A 107 -5.95 -11.40 -1.31
CA SER A 107 -6.99 -11.56 -0.30
C SER A 107 -7.99 -12.65 -0.67
N PHE A 108 -8.45 -12.68 -1.93
CA PHE A 108 -9.37 -13.72 -2.39
C PHE A 108 -8.76 -15.13 -2.38
N ILE A 109 -7.47 -15.25 -2.69
CA ILE A 109 -6.76 -16.53 -2.60
C ILE A 109 -6.74 -17.03 -1.16
N LEU A 110 -6.44 -16.15 -0.18
CA LEU A 110 -6.44 -16.52 1.24
C LEU A 110 -7.84 -16.90 1.75
N MET A 111 -8.86 -16.14 1.36
CA MET A 111 -10.25 -16.46 1.69
C MET A 111 -10.69 -17.81 1.08
N GLY A 112 -10.22 -18.13 -0.14
CA GLY A 112 -10.45 -19.43 -0.78
C GLY A 112 -9.84 -20.62 -0.01
N GLN A 113 -8.86 -20.37 0.85
CA GLN A 113 -8.27 -21.37 1.75
C GLN A 113 -9.03 -21.51 3.09
N GLY A 114 -10.12 -20.77 3.27
CA GLY A 114 -10.92 -20.79 4.48
C GLY A 114 -10.43 -19.86 5.59
N ILE A 115 -9.49 -18.96 5.30
CA ILE A 115 -9.02 -17.95 6.24
C ILE A 115 -10.12 -16.88 6.37
N ASP A 116 -10.37 -16.44 7.61
CA ASP A 116 -11.35 -15.39 7.89
C ASP A 116 -11.03 -14.09 7.13
N THR A 117 -12.09 -13.37 6.75
CA THR A 117 -12.00 -12.16 5.94
C THR A 117 -11.10 -11.09 6.56
N GLU A 118 -11.25 -10.85 7.87
CA GLU A 118 -10.44 -9.86 8.59
C GLU A 118 -8.96 -10.25 8.58
N THR A 119 -8.67 -11.52 8.85
CA THR A 119 -7.31 -12.07 8.83
C THR A 119 -6.72 -12.01 7.42
N ALA A 120 -7.47 -12.41 6.38
CA ALA A 120 -7.00 -12.41 5.00
C ALA A 120 -6.64 -11.00 4.50
N PHE A 121 -7.56 -10.02 4.66
CA PHE A 121 -7.32 -8.65 4.24
C PHE A 121 -6.16 -8.01 5.00
N SER A 122 -6.09 -8.19 6.31
CA SER A 122 -5.03 -7.62 7.13
C SER A 122 -3.68 -8.26 6.86
N ALA A 123 -3.61 -9.57 6.62
CA ALA A 123 -2.39 -10.28 6.27
C ALA A 123 -1.80 -9.77 4.94
N ILE A 124 -2.63 -9.67 3.90
CA ILE A 124 -2.17 -9.12 2.60
C ILE A 124 -1.78 -7.66 2.74
N ALA A 125 -2.57 -6.82 3.45
CA ALA A 125 -2.21 -5.42 3.69
C ALA A 125 -0.86 -5.30 4.42
N ALA A 126 -0.66 -6.07 5.49
CA ALA A 126 0.58 -6.06 6.27
C ALA A 126 1.78 -6.53 5.46
N CYS A 127 1.64 -7.60 4.67
CA CYS A 127 2.71 -8.14 3.84
C CYS A 127 3.04 -7.24 2.64
N LEU A 128 2.03 -6.71 1.93
CA LEU A 128 2.21 -5.83 0.78
C LEU A 128 2.88 -4.49 1.18
N ASN A 129 2.60 -4.00 2.39
CA ASN A 129 3.23 -2.78 2.91
C ASN A 129 4.52 -3.06 3.71
N ASN A 130 4.92 -4.32 3.85
CA ASN A 130 6.05 -4.75 4.67
C ASN A 130 5.96 -4.23 6.12
N LEU A 131 4.74 -4.17 6.66
CA LEU A 131 4.44 -3.70 8.00
C LEU A 131 4.74 -4.78 9.06
N GLY A 132 4.33 -6.03 8.80
CA GLY A 132 4.51 -7.20 9.65
C GLY A 132 3.23 -7.57 10.41
N PRO A 133 2.81 -6.87 11.48
CA PRO A 133 1.62 -7.23 12.23
C PRO A 133 0.34 -7.05 11.42
N GLY A 134 -0.53 -8.09 11.42
CA GLY A 134 -1.87 -8.05 10.86
C GLY A 134 -2.94 -7.98 11.94
N LEU A 135 -4.13 -8.51 11.65
CA LEU A 135 -5.26 -8.66 12.59
C LEU A 135 -5.71 -10.11 12.64
N GLY A 136 -6.54 -10.44 13.62
CA GLY A 136 -7.02 -11.80 13.79
C GLY A 136 -5.90 -12.78 14.11
N GLU A 137 -5.84 -13.89 13.40
CA GLU A 137 -4.86 -14.95 13.64
C GLU A 137 -3.40 -14.53 13.35
N VAL A 138 -3.20 -13.51 12.50
CA VAL A 138 -1.87 -13.00 12.11
C VAL A 138 -1.45 -11.76 12.90
N ALA A 139 -2.12 -11.46 14.00
CA ALA A 139 -1.82 -10.27 14.81
C ALA A 139 -0.40 -10.29 15.40
N TYR A 140 0.09 -11.46 15.80
CA TYR A 140 1.40 -11.62 16.45
C TYR A 140 2.41 -12.39 15.61
N ASN A 141 1.97 -13.42 14.90
CA ASN A 141 2.85 -14.25 14.08
C ASN A 141 2.06 -14.99 13.00
N TYR A 142 2.77 -15.50 12.02
CA TYR A 142 2.23 -16.28 10.90
C TYR A 142 2.50 -17.80 11.05
N ALA A 143 2.86 -18.26 12.26
CA ALA A 143 3.28 -19.65 12.48
C ALA A 143 2.14 -20.64 12.20
N GLY A 144 0.90 -20.27 12.55
CA GLY A 144 -0.30 -21.10 12.37
C GLY A 144 -0.79 -21.23 10.90
N MET A 145 -0.25 -20.43 9.99
CA MET A 145 -0.66 -20.46 8.57
C MET A 145 -0.08 -21.66 7.84
N ASP A 146 -0.79 -22.12 6.80
CA ASP A 146 -0.33 -23.19 5.90
C ASP A 146 0.94 -22.81 5.14
N ALA A 147 1.69 -23.80 4.69
CA ALA A 147 2.92 -23.61 3.92
C ALA A 147 2.68 -22.80 2.63
N PHE A 148 1.59 -23.07 1.92
CA PHE A 148 1.21 -22.33 0.71
C PHE A 148 0.94 -20.87 1.02
N THR A 149 0.16 -20.59 2.08
CA THR A 149 -0.11 -19.21 2.55
C THR A 149 1.18 -18.46 2.86
N LYS A 150 2.14 -19.09 3.56
CA LYS A 150 3.42 -18.47 3.88
C LYS A 150 4.23 -18.12 2.62
N VAL A 151 4.27 -19.01 1.63
CA VAL A 151 4.96 -18.75 0.36
C VAL A 151 4.29 -17.63 -0.42
N LEU A 152 2.95 -17.61 -0.48
CA LEU A 152 2.18 -16.54 -1.11
C LEU A 152 2.46 -15.19 -0.45
N LEU A 153 2.39 -15.13 0.89
CA LEU A 153 2.67 -13.91 1.64
C LEU A 153 4.11 -13.42 1.47
N ALA A 154 5.09 -14.34 1.44
CA ALA A 154 6.49 -14.01 1.15
C ALA A 154 6.64 -13.40 -0.25
N PHE A 155 5.95 -13.94 -1.25
CA PHE A 155 5.92 -13.37 -2.60
C PHE A 155 5.30 -11.97 -2.61
N VAL A 156 4.17 -11.78 -1.91
CA VAL A 156 3.52 -10.46 -1.75
C VAL A 156 4.45 -9.45 -1.07
N MET A 157 5.24 -9.87 -0.06
CA MET A 157 6.23 -9.00 0.59
C MET A 157 7.32 -8.54 -0.39
N ILE A 158 7.83 -9.45 -1.23
CA ILE A 158 8.81 -9.13 -2.28
C ILE A 158 8.20 -8.11 -3.26
N LEU A 159 7.00 -8.36 -3.74
CA LEU A 159 6.28 -7.44 -4.63
C LEU A 159 6.12 -6.06 -4.01
N GLY A 160 5.71 -5.99 -2.74
CA GLY A 160 5.54 -4.73 -2.01
C GLY A 160 6.86 -3.96 -1.83
N ARG A 161 7.98 -4.68 -1.65
CA ARG A 161 9.29 -4.08 -1.43
C ARG A 161 9.95 -3.55 -2.69
N LEU A 162 9.83 -4.27 -3.79
CA LEU A 162 10.43 -3.91 -5.09
C LEU A 162 9.67 -2.81 -5.81
N GLU A 163 8.61 -2.27 -5.20
CA GLU A 163 7.72 -1.30 -5.87
C GLU A 163 7.33 -1.80 -7.27
N ILE A 164 6.78 -2.99 -7.38
CA ILE A 164 6.43 -3.83 -8.55
C ILE A 164 6.56 -3.12 -9.91
N TYR A 165 6.05 -1.90 -9.98
CA TYR A 165 6.01 -1.10 -11.21
C TYR A 165 7.39 -0.59 -11.63
N THR A 166 8.20 -0.15 -10.67
CA THR A 166 9.55 0.37 -10.95
C THR A 166 10.46 -0.74 -11.44
N CYS A 167 10.36 -1.94 -10.83
CA CYS A 167 11.13 -3.11 -11.25
C CYS A 167 10.71 -3.58 -12.65
N LEU A 168 9.41 -3.62 -12.95
CA LEU A 168 8.90 -4.02 -14.27
C LEU A 168 9.27 -3.02 -15.37
N LEU A 169 9.30 -1.73 -15.06
CA LEU A 169 9.65 -0.67 -16.02
C LEU A 169 11.14 -0.74 -16.37
N TYR A 170 12.01 -0.94 -15.37
CA TYR A 170 13.45 -1.10 -15.62
C TYR A 170 13.78 -2.39 -16.39
N THR A 171 13.03 -3.48 -16.18
CA THR A 171 13.23 -4.71 -16.94
C THR A 171 12.70 -4.60 -18.37
N SER A 172 11.66 -3.81 -18.61
CA SER A 172 11.13 -3.55 -19.95
C SER A 172 12.09 -2.67 -20.75
N ASP A 173 12.55 -1.55 -20.18
CA ASP A 173 13.53 -0.67 -20.85
C ASP A 173 14.85 -1.40 -21.16
N ALA A 174 15.32 -2.26 -20.24
CA ALA A 174 16.52 -3.07 -20.47
C ALA A 174 16.32 -4.17 -21.53
N ALA A 175 15.08 -4.60 -21.81
CA ALA A 175 14.77 -5.57 -22.85
C ALA A 175 14.64 -4.92 -24.24
N ASP A 176 14.28 -3.63 -24.31
CA ASP A 176 14.17 -2.89 -25.55
C ASP A 176 15.52 -2.34 -26.06
N ASP A 177 16.57 -2.35 -25.20
CA ASP A 177 17.96 -1.94 -25.53
C ASP A 177 18.81 -3.09 -26.10
N PHE A 178 18.26 -4.31 -26.30
CA PHE A 178 18.87 -5.47 -26.94
C PHE A 178 18.13 -5.87 -28.22
#